data_5912079d26be5c471aa287a74ae74b21
#
_entry.id   5912079d26be5c471aa287a74ae74b21
#
_cell.length_a   1.000
_cell.length_b   1.000
_cell.length_c   1.000
_cell.angle_alpha   90.00
_cell.angle_beta   90.00
_cell.angle_gamma   90.00
#
_symmetry.space_group_name_H-M   'P 1'
#
loop_
_entity.id
_entity.type
_entity.pdbx_description
1 polymer ?
#
loop_
_entity_poly.entity_id
_entity_poly.type
_entity_poly.pdbx_seq_one_letter_code
_entity_poly.pdbx_strand_id
1 'polypeptide(L)'
;MRPSQSRLSAHHPAPRRPTGAHRHDTMDTDWLLSLAHDLQVASGPSAALHHLTTRPLLAAGLFVRLVAAVWVGALPLGRAAPARVRVALAGILAVVAIPTAALTSGAGLATATPVALLVSEGIVGLGLGLFAACIVTSAAWAGAMVGSVSGLSWADDFAVDAAEDSAGTARLAWWCGAAAFFAAGGHLTVIVGLLDSTATIPVGSVVAGPVGTTPLLDIITAAPGLGLSLAMAVATPTLAALVTFHAAAALCLRTVTFAPGGGLLQGAAALVAIGALVIGSDAWLGGFAAAAGDVIERGLAAAGAGR
;
A
#
# COMPACT_ATOMS: atom_id res chain seq x y z
N MET A 1 -55.34 13.09 -27.28
CA MET A 1 -54.88 12.20 -28.37
C MET A 1 -53.54 11.62 -28.00
N ARG A 2 -53.48 10.35 -27.59
CA ARG A 2 -52.24 9.58 -27.33
C ARG A 2 -52.11 8.51 -28.39
N PRO A 3 -51.00 8.31 -29.08
CA PRO A 3 -50.77 7.13 -29.91
C PRO A 3 -50.28 5.97 -29.08
N SER A 4 -50.92 4.83 -29.25
CA SER A 4 -50.60 3.51 -28.73
C SER A 4 -49.31 2.99 -29.38
N GLN A 5 -48.29 2.62 -28.57
CA GLN A 5 -47.13 1.84 -29.04
C GLN A 5 -47.36 0.37 -28.75
N SER A 6 -47.52 -0.39 -29.81
CA SER A 6 -47.59 -1.85 -29.84
C SER A 6 -46.24 -2.47 -29.44
N ARG A 7 -46.26 -3.32 -28.40
CA ARG A 7 -45.15 -4.16 -28.00
C ARG A 7 -44.95 -5.31 -29.01
N LEU A 8 -43.86 -5.28 -29.73
CA LEU A 8 -43.29 -6.46 -30.40
C LEU A 8 -42.40 -7.22 -29.41
N SER A 9 -42.88 -8.35 -28.93
CA SER A 9 -42.11 -9.30 -28.13
C SER A 9 -41.19 -10.09 -29.05
N ALA A 10 -39.90 -9.77 -29.04
CA ALA A 10 -38.89 -10.58 -29.67
C ALA A 10 -38.54 -11.75 -28.75
N HIS A 11 -38.92 -12.96 -29.16
CA HIS A 11 -38.44 -14.22 -28.60
C HIS A 11 -36.93 -14.36 -28.87
N HIS A 12 -36.12 -14.20 -27.84
CA HIS A 12 -34.72 -14.57 -27.86
C HIS A 12 -34.60 -16.07 -27.49
N PRO A 13 -34.02 -16.91 -28.36
CA PRO A 13 -33.71 -18.30 -28.00
C PRO A 13 -32.56 -18.33 -26.98
N ALA A 14 -32.77 -19.10 -25.90
CA ALA A 14 -31.79 -19.29 -24.84
C ALA A 14 -30.48 -19.94 -25.41
N PRO A 15 -29.29 -19.50 -24.95
CA PRO A 15 -28.04 -20.09 -25.35
C PRO A 15 -27.92 -21.52 -24.76
N ARG A 16 -27.70 -22.51 -25.65
CA ARG A 16 -27.40 -23.91 -25.28
C ARG A 16 -26.10 -23.92 -24.48
N ARG A 17 -26.14 -24.41 -23.24
CA ARG A 17 -24.96 -24.73 -22.43
C ARG A 17 -24.15 -25.82 -23.14
N PRO A 18 -22.86 -25.65 -23.38
CA PRO A 18 -22.01 -26.75 -23.79
C PRO A 18 -21.84 -27.71 -22.60
N THR A 19 -22.19 -28.95 -22.81
CA THR A 19 -21.93 -30.09 -21.92
C THR A 19 -20.42 -30.19 -21.68
N GLY A 20 -20.00 -30.03 -20.43
CA GLY A 20 -18.61 -30.11 -20.02
C GLY A 20 -18.03 -31.50 -20.26
N ALA A 21 -17.15 -31.60 -21.21
CA ALA A 21 -16.15 -32.63 -21.22
C ALA A 21 -15.04 -32.22 -20.24
N HIS A 22 -14.86 -32.98 -19.16
CA HIS A 22 -13.70 -32.91 -18.30
C HIS A 22 -12.46 -33.18 -19.16
N ARG A 23 -11.83 -32.14 -19.67
CA ARG A 23 -10.45 -32.19 -20.12
C ARG A 23 -9.60 -32.25 -18.87
N HIS A 24 -9.00 -33.38 -18.60
CA HIS A 24 -7.81 -33.44 -17.77
C HIS A 24 -6.79 -32.46 -18.37
N ASP A 25 -6.60 -31.32 -17.74
CA ASP A 25 -5.49 -30.42 -18.00
C ASP A 25 -4.20 -31.17 -17.63
N THR A 26 -3.68 -31.90 -18.61
CA THR A 26 -2.26 -32.18 -18.63
C THR A 26 -1.60 -30.82 -18.77
N MET A 27 -0.95 -30.42 -17.68
CA MET A 27 -0.19 -29.16 -17.58
C MET A 27 0.66 -29.05 -18.84
N ASP A 28 0.25 -28.15 -19.74
CA ASP A 28 0.89 -27.96 -21.05
C ASP A 28 2.34 -27.55 -20.80
N THR A 29 3.26 -28.52 -20.92
CA THR A 29 4.70 -28.29 -20.86
C THR A 29 5.24 -27.65 -22.14
N ASP A 30 4.38 -27.47 -23.16
CA ASP A 30 4.75 -26.93 -24.46
C ASP A 30 5.26 -25.49 -24.38
N TRP A 31 4.76 -24.69 -23.42
CA TRP A 31 5.27 -23.34 -23.20
C TRP A 31 6.71 -23.37 -22.64
N LEU A 32 7.05 -24.38 -21.80
CA LEU A 32 8.42 -24.53 -21.28
C LEU A 32 9.37 -24.97 -22.41
N LEU A 33 8.92 -25.81 -23.32
CA LEU A 33 9.71 -26.24 -24.47
C LEU A 33 9.86 -25.12 -25.49
N SER A 34 8.82 -24.29 -25.73
CA SER A 34 8.93 -23.10 -26.58
C SER A 34 9.87 -22.06 -25.98
N LEU A 35 9.77 -21.84 -24.67
CA LEU A 35 10.69 -20.93 -23.94
C LEU A 35 12.14 -21.43 -23.99
N ALA A 36 12.35 -22.74 -23.84
CA ALA A 36 13.67 -23.34 -23.94
C ALA A 36 14.23 -23.26 -25.39
N HIS A 37 13.36 -23.40 -26.39
CA HIS A 37 13.73 -23.26 -27.80
C HIS A 37 14.07 -21.82 -28.17
N ASP A 38 13.28 -20.84 -27.73
CA ASP A 38 13.53 -19.41 -27.93
C ASP A 38 14.81 -18.95 -27.24
N LEU A 39 15.11 -19.47 -26.05
CA LEU A 39 16.36 -19.24 -25.34
C LEU A 39 17.58 -19.85 -26.05
N GLN A 40 17.40 -20.95 -26.80
CA GLN A 40 18.46 -21.65 -27.51
C GLN A 40 18.74 -21.03 -28.89
N VAL A 41 17.73 -20.49 -29.56
CA VAL A 41 17.85 -19.81 -30.87
C VAL A 41 18.45 -18.41 -30.75
N ALA A 42 18.25 -17.73 -29.62
CA ALA A 42 18.81 -16.39 -29.35
C ALA A 42 20.31 -16.40 -29.01
N SER A 43 20.95 -17.55 -28.88
CA SER A 43 22.31 -17.68 -28.34
C SER A 43 23.41 -17.76 -29.40
N GLY A 44 23.66 -16.65 -30.10
CA GLY A 44 25.00 -16.44 -30.67
C GLY A 44 26.01 -16.18 -29.52
N PRO A 45 27.33 -16.43 -29.70
CA PRO A 45 28.35 -16.29 -28.65
C PRO A 45 28.42 -14.88 -28.04
N SER A 46 28.04 -13.84 -28.74
CA SER A 46 27.87 -12.48 -28.23
C SER A 46 26.65 -12.30 -27.34
N ALA A 47 25.55 -13.00 -27.63
CA ALA A 47 24.33 -12.99 -26.79
C ALA A 47 24.59 -13.73 -25.48
N ALA A 48 25.33 -14.85 -25.49
CA ALA A 48 25.68 -15.56 -24.27
C ALA A 48 26.52 -14.73 -23.30
N LEU A 49 27.47 -13.93 -23.78
CA LEU A 49 28.25 -13.01 -22.97
C LEU A 49 27.37 -11.88 -22.38
N HIS A 50 26.45 -11.32 -23.18
CA HIS A 50 25.48 -10.36 -22.70
C HIS A 50 24.58 -10.94 -21.59
N HIS A 51 24.11 -12.17 -21.75
CA HIS A 51 23.29 -12.83 -20.72
C HIS A 51 24.06 -13.11 -19.43
N LEU A 52 25.36 -13.41 -19.50
CA LEU A 52 26.18 -13.64 -18.30
C LEU A 52 26.46 -12.37 -17.49
N THR A 53 26.50 -11.20 -18.13
CA THR A 53 26.76 -9.93 -17.45
C THR A 53 25.48 -9.20 -17.03
N THR A 54 24.39 -9.32 -17.79
CA THR A 54 23.13 -8.63 -17.51
C THR A 54 22.28 -9.30 -16.42
N ARG A 55 22.32 -10.63 -16.31
CA ARG A 55 21.55 -11.36 -15.29
C ARG A 55 21.91 -11.00 -13.84
N PRO A 56 23.20 -10.99 -13.44
CA PRO A 56 23.55 -10.59 -12.08
C PRO A 56 23.25 -9.14 -11.80
N LEU A 57 23.37 -8.25 -12.79
CA LEU A 57 23.04 -6.83 -12.65
C LEU A 57 21.53 -6.60 -12.49
N LEU A 58 20.70 -7.33 -13.24
CA LEU A 58 19.26 -7.34 -13.09
C LEU A 58 18.84 -7.85 -11.71
N ALA A 59 19.40 -8.97 -11.26
CA ALA A 59 19.11 -9.52 -9.94
C ALA A 59 19.54 -8.56 -8.81
N ALA A 60 20.69 -7.89 -8.95
CA ALA A 60 21.15 -6.89 -7.99
C ALA A 60 20.23 -5.66 -7.98
N GLY A 61 19.79 -5.16 -9.14
CA GLY A 61 18.85 -4.04 -9.24
C GLY A 61 17.51 -4.36 -8.57
N LEU A 62 16.93 -5.53 -8.86
CA LEU A 62 15.70 -6.00 -8.21
C LEU A 62 15.86 -6.14 -6.71
N PHE A 63 16.96 -6.72 -6.27
CA PHE A 63 17.25 -6.86 -4.84
C PHE A 63 17.31 -5.51 -4.15
N VAL A 64 18.02 -4.53 -4.71
CA VAL A 64 18.12 -3.17 -4.15
C VAL A 64 16.75 -2.50 -4.12
N ARG A 65 15.93 -2.61 -5.19
CA ARG A 65 14.56 -2.08 -5.24
C ARG A 65 13.72 -2.63 -4.09
N LEU A 66 13.70 -3.94 -3.93
CA LEU A 66 12.84 -4.59 -2.94
C LEU A 66 13.37 -4.41 -1.51
N VAL A 67 14.69 -4.40 -1.31
CA VAL A 67 15.29 -4.03 -0.02
C VAL A 67 14.89 -2.62 0.36
N ALA A 68 15.02 -1.65 -0.55
CA ALA A 68 14.66 -0.25 -0.30
C ALA A 68 13.17 -0.11 0.07
N ALA A 69 12.26 -0.78 -0.66
CA ALA A 69 10.84 -0.77 -0.38
C ALA A 69 10.50 -1.36 1.00
N VAL A 70 11.04 -2.54 1.32
CA VAL A 70 10.81 -3.21 2.61
C VAL A 70 11.44 -2.44 3.76
N TRP A 71 12.59 -1.76 3.53
CA TRP A 71 13.31 -1.00 4.57
C TRP A 71 12.53 0.24 5.02
N VAL A 72 11.89 0.95 4.11
CA VAL A 72 11.06 2.13 4.43
C VAL A 72 9.78 1.75 5.16
N GLY A 73 9.34 0.50 5.03
CA GLY A 73 8.17 0.00 5.76
C GLY A 73 6.95 -0.23 4.87
N ALA A 74 7.18 -0.68 3.64
CA ALA A 74 6.08 -1.12 2.76
C ALA A 74 5.15 -2.14 3.43
N LEU A 75 5.69 -2.95 4.33
CA LEU A 75 4.91 -3.86 5.17
C LEU A 75 4.89 -3.35 6.62
N PRO A 76 3.71 -3.28 7.29
CA PRO A 76 3.57 -2.71 8.63
C PRO A 76 4.50 -3.33 9.69
N LEU A 77 4.70 -4.65 9.63
CA LEU A 77 5.61 -5.36 10.53
C LEU A 77 7.09 -5.16 10.19
N GLY A 78 7.40 -4.54 9.05
CA GLY A 78 8.77 -4.36 8.59
C GLY A 78 9.65 -3.60 9.59
N ARG A 79 9.10 -2.63 10.33
CA ARG A 79 9.85 -1.88 11.35
C ARG A 79 10.14 -2.70 12.60
N ALA A 80 9.24 -3.58 13.01
CA ALA A 80 9.41 -4.45 14.16
C ALA A 80 10.30 -5.67 13.86
N ALA A 81 10.43 -6.06 12.58
CA ALA A 81 11.23 -7.20 12.19
C ALA A 81 12.74 -6.89 12.21
N PRO A 82 13.59 -7.83 12.68
CA PRO A 82 15.04 -7.70 12.61
C PRO A 82 15.51 -7.46 11.17
N ALA A 83 16.60 -6.70 11.00
CA ALA A 83 17.14 -6.39 9.66
C ALA A 83 17.38 -7.63 8.79
N ARG A 84 17.82 -8.74 9.40
CA ARG A 84 18.04 -10.02 8.71
C ARG A 84 16.78 -10.56 8.04
N VAL A 85 15.64 -10.46 8.74
CA VAL A 85 14.33 -10.92 8.22
C VAL A 85 13.87 -10.04 7.05
N ARG A 86 14.07 -8.71 7.15
CA ARG A 86 13.74 -7.77 6.06
C ARG A 86 14.55 -8.07 4.81
N VAL A 87 15.86 -8.27 4.97
CA VAL A 87 16.76 -8.59 3.84
C VAL A 87 16.43 -9.95 3.25
N ALA A 88 16.13 -10.97 4.08
CA ALA A 88 15.72 -12.28 3.60
C ALA A 88 14.41 -12.22 2.81
N LEU A 89 13.41 -11.49 3.33
CA LEU A 89 12.13 -11.29 2.63
C LEU A 89 12.32 -10.60 1.28
N ALA A 90 13.09 -9.51 1.26
CA ALA A 90 13.41 -8.81 0.01
C ALA A 90 14.16 -9.72 -0.97
N GLY A 91 15.05 -10.58 -0.49
CA GLY A 91 15.76 -11.56 -1.31
C GLY A 91 14.82 -12.60 -1.93
N ILE A 92 13.89 -13.13 -1.15
CA ILE A 92 12.88 -14.08 -1.66
C ILE A 92 12.01 -13.41 -2.73
N LEU A 93 11.51 -12.20 -2.47
CA LEU A 93 10.71 -11.45 -3.43
C LEU A 93 11.52 -11.13 -4.70
N ALA A 94 12.81 -10.80 -4.58
CA ALA A 94 13.69 -10.56 -5.73
C ALA A 94 13.83 -11.80 -6.60
N VAL A 95 14.04 -12.97 -5.99
CA VAL A 95 14.13 -14.25 -6.72
C VAL A 95 12.82 -14.55 -7.47
N VAL A 96 11.67 -14.31 -6.83
CA VAL A 96 10.36 -14.51 -7.46
C VAL A 96 10.13 -13.53 -8.62
N ALA A 97 10.65 -12.30 -8.51
CA ALA A 97 10.50 -11.26 -9.55
C ALA A 97 11.45 -11.44 -10.75
N ILE A 98 12.53 -12.23 -10.65
CA ILE A 98 13.51 -12.40 -11.74
C ILE A 98 12.87 -12.82 -13.06
N PRO A 99 11.95 -13.83 -13.14
CA PRO A 99 11.38 -14.26 -14.40
C PRO A 99 10.61 -13.16 -15.12
N THR A 100 9.76 -12.42 -14.39
CA THR A 100 8.96 -11.32 -14.95
C THR A 100 9.84 -10.15 -15.36
N ALA A 101 10.82 -9.79 -14.56
CA ALA A 101 11.76 -8.73 -14.88
C ALA A 101 12.66 -9.07 -16.07
N ALA A 102 13.07 -10.33 -16.24
CA ALA A 102 13.86 -10.75 -17.39
C ALA A 102 13.11 -10.61 -18.72
N LEU A 103 11.78 -10.79 -18.71
CA LEU A 103 10.92 -10.62 -19.90
C LEU A 103 10.68 -9.13 -20.24
N THR A 104 10.68 -8.26 -19.24
CA THR A 104 10.36 -6.82 -19.40
C THR A 104 11.60 -5.93 -19.53
N SER A 105 12.77 -6.42 -19.08
CA SER A 105 14.03 -5.66 -19.11
C SER A 105 14.50 -5.45 -20.56
N GLY A 106 14.48 -4.19 -20.98
CA GLY A 106 14.87 -3.78 -22.33
C GLY A 106 16.27 -3.21 -22.43
N ALA A 107 16.51 -2.41 -23.47
CA ALA A 107 17.78 -1.77 -23.82
C ALA A 107 18.41 -0.90 -22.71
N GLY A 108 17.61 -0.40 -21.76
CA GLY A 108 18.08 0.43 -20.65
C GLY A 108 19.10 -0.28 -19.73
N LEU A 109 18.99 -1.60 -19.59
CA LEU A 109 19.93 -2.38 -18.79
C LEU A 109 21.33 -2.47 -19.42
N ALA A 110 21.41 -2.44 -20.75
CA ALA A 110 22.66 -2.55 -21.51
C ALA A 110 23.48 -1.25 -21.52
N THR A 111 22.82 -0.10 -21.35
CA THR A 111 23.43 1.23 -21.45
C THR A 111 23.74 1.87 -20.09
N ALA A 112 23.10 1.38 -19.02
CA ALA A 112 23.26 1.94 -17.68
C ALA A 112 24.59 1.51 -17.03
N THR A 113 25.27 2.46 -16.39
CA THR A 113 26.37 2.10 -15.49
C THR A 113 25.82 1.35 -14.27
N PRO A 114 26.52 0.34 -13.71
CA PRO A 114 26.02 -0.43 -12.57
C PRO A 114 25.60 0.43 -11.38
N VAL A 115 26.36 1.49 -11.09
CA VAL A 115 26.06 2.40 -9.98
C VAL A 115 24.79 3.20 -10.24
N ALA A 116 24.62 3.77 -11.43
CA ALA A 116 23.42 4.52 -11.77
C ALA A 116 22.16 3.62 -11.73
N LEU A 117 22.30 2.37 -12.18
CA LEU A 117 21.23 1.38 -12.11
C LEU A 117 20.83 1.12 -10.64
N LEU A 118 21.76 0.79 -9.77
CA LEU A 118 21.47 0.47 -8.38
C LEU A 118 20.85 1.67 -7.65
N VAL A 119 21.34 2.88 -7.91
CA VAL A 119 20.79 4.11 -7.32
C VAL A 119 19.35 4.35 -7.82
N SER A 120 19.11 4.25 -9.11
CA SER A 120 17.77 4.44 -9.68
C SER A 120 16.77 3.40 -9.16
N GLU A 121 17.17 2.13 -9.08
CA GLU A 121 16.35 1.07 -8.53
C GLU A 121 16.06 1.26 -7.03
N GLY A 122 17.05 1.76 -6.28
CA GLY A 122 16.87 2.17 -4.89
C GLY A 122 15.83 3.28 -4.74
N ILE A 123 15.87 4.31 -5.60
CA ILE A 123 14.90 5.41 -5.59
C ILE A 123 13.48 4.89 -5.92
N VAL A 124 13.34 4.02 -6.92
CA VAL A 124 12.05 3.39 -7.25
C VAL A 124 11.52 2.60 -6.06
N GLY A 125 12.36 1.77 -5.44
CA GLY A 125 11.98 0.98 -4.27
C GLY A 125 11.60 1.85 -3.06
N LEU A 126 12.37 2.90 -2.78
CA LEU A 126 12.05 3.89 -1.74
C LEU A 126 10.69 4.56 -1.99
N GLY A 127 10.42 4.96 -3.23
CA GLY A 127 9.16 5.61 -3.59
C GLY A 127 7.95 4.71 -3.38
N LEU A 128 8.00 3.48 -3.89
CA LEU A 128 6.93 2.49 -3.71
C LEU A 128 6.74 2.11 -2.24
N GLY A 129 7.86 1.94 -1.52
CA GLY A 129 7.84 1.64 -0.09
C GLY A 129 7.27 2.79 0.74
N LEU A 130 7.65 4.03 0.45
CA LEU A 130 7.15 5.23 1.11
C LEU A 130 5.65 5.40 0.88
N PHE A 131 5.19 5.20 -0.36
CA PHE A 131 3.77 5.24 -0.69
C PHE A 131 2.97 4.27 0.20
N ALA A 132 3.34 2.99 0.22
CA ALA A 132 2.68 2.00 1.05
C ALA A 132 2.77 2.32 2.55
N ALA A 133 3.94 2.80 3.01
CA ALA A 133 4.16 3.20 4.40
C ALA A 133 3.26 4.38 4.81
N CYS A 134 3.07 5.40 3.97
CA CYS A 134 2.17 6.53 4.24
C CYS A 134 0.73 6.07 4.43
N ILE A 135 0.25 5.14 3.59
CA ILE A 135 -1.11 4.62 3.69
C ILE A 135 -1.30 3.84 5.00
N VAL A 136 -0.37 2.95 5.35
CA VAL A 136 -0.48 2.18 6.59
C VAL A 136 -0.32 3.06 7.83
N THR A 137 0.57 4.05 7.78
CA THR A 137 0.80 4.98 8.90
C THR A 137 -0.38 5.94 9.12
N SER A 138 -1.28 6.09 8.14
CA SER A 138 -2.47 6.94 8.26
C SER A 138 -3.35 6.56 9.47
N ALA A 139 -3.38 5.30 9.88
CA ALA A 139 -4.05 4.87 11.10
C ALA A 139 -3.44 5.51 12.35
N ALA A 140 -2.11 5.60 12.43
CA ALA A 140 -1.43 6.30 13.52
C ALA A 140 -1.75 7.79 13.53
N TRP A 141 -1.78 8.43 12.36
CA TRP A 141 -2.16 9.84 12.24
C TRP A 141 -3.60 10.10 12.71
N ALA A 142 -4.53 9.21 12.34
CA ALA A 142 -5.91 9.24 12.84
C ALA A 142 -5.94 9.14 14.38
N GLY A 143 -5.20 8.20 14.96
CA GLY A 143 -5.08 8.04 16.41
C GLY A 143 -4.47 9.25 17.10
N ALA A 144 -3.45 9.88 16.51
CA ALA A 144 -2.85 11.11 17.03
C ALA A 144 -3.85 12.28 17.04
N MET A 145 -4.65 12.45 15.98
CA MET A 145 -5.69 13.47 15.89
C MET A 145 -6.76 13.27 16.98
N VAL A 146 -7.24 12.04 17.15
CA VAL A 146 -8.22 11.70 18.20
C VAL A 146 -7.62 11.91 19.58
N GLY A 147 -6.39 11.48 19.82
CA GLY A 147 -5.68 11.64 21.08
C GLY A 147 -5.51 13.09 21.49
N SER A 148 -5.15 13.97 20.56
CA SER A 148 -4.97 15.40 20.82
C SER A 148 -6.28 16.10 21.18
N VAL A 149 -7.38 15.78 20.48
CA VAL A 149 -8.69 16.42 20.74
C VAL A 149 -9.35 15.85 22.00
N SER A 150 -9.17 14.56 22.30
CA SER A 150 -9.71 13.93 23.51
C SER A 150 -8.93 14.28 24.79
N GLY A 151 -7.74 14.88 24.65
CA GLY A 151 -6.85 15.15 25.77
C GLY A 151 -6.11 13.91 26.29
N LEU A 152 -6.17 12.78 25.58
CA LEU A 152 -5.42 11.55 25.95
C LEU A 152 -3.91 11.71 25.73
N SER A 153 -3.49 12.68 24.92
CA SER A 153 -2.06 12.96 24.66
C SER A 153 -1.30 13.40 25.92
N TRP A 154 -1.95 13.96 26.93
CA TRP A 154 -1.27 14.32 28.19
C TRP A 154 -0.74 13.09 28.94
N ALA A 155 -1.35 11.93 28.73
CA ALA A 155 -0.86 10.69 29.34
C ALA A 155 0.54 10.29 28.84
N ASP A 156 0.92 10.76 27.66
CA ASP A 156 2.25 10.49 27.07
C ASP A 156 3.36 11.26 27.81
N ASP A 157 3.04 12.43 28.40
CA ASP A 157 3.96 13.24 29.19
C ASP A 157 4.38 12.52 30.49
N PHE A 158 3.63 11.55 30.94
CA PHE A 158 3.93 10.72 32.11
C PHE A 158 4.66 9.40 31.79
N ALA A 159 4.78 9.07 30.52
CA ALA A 159 5.48 7.86 30.08
C ALA A 159 7.00 8.13 30.02
N VAL A 160 7.66 8.20 31.18
CA VAL A 160 9.08 8.56 31.34
C VAL A 160 10.05 7.64 30.58
N ASP A 161 9.62 6.42 30.22
CA ASP A 161 10.43 5.41 29.54
C ASP A 161 10.05 5.21 28.04
N ALA A 162 9.14 6.03 27.52
CA ALA A 162 8.77 5.90 26.11
C ALA A 162 9.87 6.52 25.21
N ALA A 163 10.90 5.72 24.94
CA ALA A 163 11.94 6.05 23.94
C ALA A 163 11.41 6.21 22.51
N GLU A 164 10.11 6.11 22.31
CA GLU A 164 9.45 6.25 21.04
C GLU A 164 8.55 7.50 21.05
N ASP A 165 8.85 8.45 20.16
CA ASP A 165 8.20 9.76 20.01
C ASP A 165 6.71 9.71 19.61
N SER A 166 6.00 8.58 19.78
CA SER A 166 4.61 8.44 19.36
C SER A 166 3.64 8.37 20.55
N ALA A 167 2.61 9.24 20.52
CA ALA A 167 1.51 9.23 21.46
C ALA A 167 0.91 7.81 21.61
N GLY A 168 0.58 7.39 22.82
CA GLY A 168 0.04 6.05 23.10
C GLY A 168 -1.19 5.72 22.27
N THR A 169 -2.05 6.71 22.03
CA THR A 169 -3.22 6.62 21.16
C THR A 169 -2.83 6.39 19.67
N ALA A 170 -1.80 7.05 19.19
CA ALA A 170 -1.29 6.86 17.83
C ALA A 170 -0.72 5.45 17.64
N ARG A 171 0.02 4.96 18.65
CA ARG A 171 0.59 3.61 18.64
C ARG A 171 -0.50 2.53 18.70
N LEU A 172 -1.52 2.70 19.56
CA LEU A 172 -2.66 1.79 19.60
C LEU A 172 -3.40 1.76 18.26
N ALA A 173 -3.71 2.92 17.70
CA ALA A 173 -4.37 3.03 16.41
C ALA A 173 -3.54 2.42 15.27
N TRP A 174 -2.22 2.57 15.31
CA TRP A 174 -1.32 1.90 14.36
C TRP A 174 -1.42 0.39 14.44
N TRP A 175 -1.39 -0.20 15.65
CA TRP A 175 -1.54 -1.65 15.82
C TRP A 175 -2.90 -2.17 15.35
N CYS A 176 -3.98 -1.45 15.68
CA CYS A 176 -5.32 -1.79 15.20
C CYS A 176 -5.41 -1.69 13.67
N GLY A 177 -4.88 -0.61 13.08
CA GLY A 177 -4.86 -0.43 11.63
C GLY A 177 -4.01 -1.48 10.92
N ALA A 178 -2.83 -1.81 11.47
CA ALA A 178 -1.99 -2.88 10.94
C ALA A 178 -2.69 -4.24 11.00
N ALA A 179 -3.34 -4.56 12.12
CA ALA A 179 -4.11 -5.80 12.24
C ALA A 179 -5.25 -5.88 11.23
N ALA A 180 -6.03 -4.79 11.07
CA ALA A 180 -7.09 -4.70 10.07
C ALA A 180 -6.56 -4.85 8.64
N PHE A 181 -5.43 -4.18 8.34
CA PHE A 181 -4.77 -4.27 7.04
C PHE A 181 -4.33 -5.71 6.71
N PHE A 182 -3.75 -6.43 7.69
CA PHE A 182 -3.38 -7.84 7.51
C PHE A 182 -4.60 -8.74 7.37
N ALA A 183 -5.64 -8.54 8.20
CA ALA A 183 -6.87 -9.32 8.15
C ALA A 183 -7.60 -9.18 6.81
N ALA A 184 -7.55 -7.99 6.20
CA ALA A 184 -8.11 -7.73 4.87
C ALA A 184 -7.20 -8.19 3.70
N GLY A 185 -6.04 -8.79 3.97
CA GLY A 185 -5.12 -9.22 2.93
C GLY A 185 -4.31 -8.09 2.27
N GLY A 186 -4.28 -6.88 2.84
CA GLY A 186 -3.59 -5.71 2.29
C GLY A 186 -2.08 -5.94 2.07
N HIS A 187 -1.47 -6.80 2.87
CA HIS A 187 -0.08 -7.22 2.67
C HIS A 187 0.12 -7.96 1.35
N LEU A 188 -0.87 -8.74 0.89
CA LEU A 188 -0.82 -9.41 -0.41
C LEU A 188 -0.88 -8.39 -1.54
N THR A 189 -1.77 -7.39 -1.43
CA THR A 189 -1.87 -6.29 -2.40
C THR A 189 -0.54 -5.55 -2.55
N VAL A 190 0.15 -5.26 -1.44
CA VAL A 190 1.47 -4.62 -1.48
C VAL A 190 2.51 -5.52 -2.14
N ILE A 191 2.56 -6.80 -1.77
CA ILE A 191 3.52 -7.76 -2.36
C ILE A 191 3.29 -7.90 -3.87
N VAL A 192 2.04 -8.11 -4.30
CA VAL A 192 1.68 -8.20 -5.72
C VAL A 192 2.06 -6.91 -6.44
N GLY A 193 1.71 -5.75 -5.89
CA GLY A 193 2.06 -4.46 -6.47
C GLY A 193 3.57 -4.22 -6.58
N LEU A 194 4.37 -4.65 -5.60
CA LEU A 194 5.82 -4.60 -5.68
C LEU A 194 6.38 -5.51 -6.78
N LEU A 195 5.80 -6.71 -6.97
CA LEU A 195 6.19 -7.62 -8.05
C LEU A 195 5.77 -7.06 -9.42
N ASP A 196 4.53 -6.55 -9.54
CA ASP A 196 4.01 -5.95 -10.76
C ASP A 196 4.75 -4.66 -11.14
N SER A 197 5.35 -3.97 -10.16
CA SER A 197 6.22 -2.81 -10.44
C SER A 197 7.38 -3.15 -11.36
N THR A 198 7.81 -4.39 -11.41
CA THR A 198 8.89 -4.83 -12.31
C THR A 198 8.44 -4.92 -13.76
N ALA A 199 7.16 -5.15 -14.01
CA ALA A 199 6.58 -5.15 -15.34
C ALA A 199 6.24 -3.71 -15.81
N THR A 200 5.77 -2.88 -14.88
CA THR A 200 5.35 -1.49 -15.17
C THR A 200 6.53 -0.53 -15.25
N ILE A 201 7.54 -0.69 -14.40
CA ILE A 201 8.79 0.07 -14.38
C ILE A 201 9.94 -0.91 -14.56
N PRO A 202 10.29 -1.26 -15.81
CA PRO A 202 11.36 -2.20 -16.09
C PRO A 202 12.69 -1.78 -15.46
N VAL A 203 13.49 -2.76 -15.05
CA VAL A 203 14.79 -2.49 -14.44
C VAL A 203 15.67 -1.70 -15.39
N GLY A 204 16.22 -0.57 -14.92
CA GLY A 204 17.05 0.34 -15.69
C GLY A 204 16.29 1.37 -16.56
N SER A 205 14.95 1.32 -16.61
CA SER A 205 14.16 2.26 -17.44
C SER A 205 14.30 3.71 -16.98
N VAL A 206 14.46 3.95 -15.68
CA VAL A 206 14.60 5.29 -15.10
C VAL A 206 15.93 5.96 -15.49
N VAL A 207 16.98 5.16 -15.70
CA VAL A 207 18.29 5.69 -16.15
C VAL A 207 18.26 6.11 -17.62
N ALA A 208 17.46 5.43 -18.44
CA ALA A 208 17.38 5.64 -19.88
C ALA A 208 16.39 6.76 -20.30
N GLY A 209 15.54 7.21 -19.39
CA GLY A 209 14.48 8.18 -19.67
C GLY A 209 14.78 9.60 -19.16
N PRO A 210 14.06 10.63 -19.65
CA PRO A 210 14.13 11.97 -19.10
C PRO A 210 13.63 11.98 -17.65
N VAL A 211 14.48 12.43 -16.74
CA VAL A 211 14.30 12.40 -15.28
C VAL A 211 13.08 13.20 -14.76
N GLY A 212 12.39 13.94 -15.61
CA GLY A 212 11.41 14.94 -15.20
C GLY A 212 9.93 14.55 -15.26
N THR A 213 9.55 13.35 -15.74
CA THR A 213 8.15 13.01 -16.03
C THR A 213 7.75 11.59 -15.63
N THR A 214 8.37 11.05 -14.60
CA THR A 214 8.02 9.69 -14.19
C THR A 214 6.78 9.72 -13.30
N PRO A 215 5.74 8.91 -13.61
CA PRO A 215 4.56 8.73 -12.76
C PRO A 215 4.92 8.41 -11.30
N LEU A 216 6.12 7.89 -11.08
CA LEU A 216 6.68 7.61 -9.76
C LEU A 216 6.83 8.87 -8.90
N LEU A 217 7.29 10.00 -9.45
CA LEU A 217 7.42 11.25 -8.70
C LEU A 217 6.05 11.77 -8.26
N ASP A 218 5.06 11.67 -9.14
CA ASP A 218 3.69 12.10 -8.83
C ASP A 218 3.11 11.24 -7.67
N ILE A 219 3.37 9.94 -7.67
CA ILE A 219 2.94 9.04 -6.60
C ILE A 219 3.66 9.35 -5.29
N ILE A 220 4.98 9.56 -5.32
CA ILE A 220 5.77 9.88 -4.13
C ILE A 220 5.30 11.20 -3.52
N THR A 221 5.06 12.22 -4.34
CA THR A 221 4.60 13.54 -3.86
C THR A 221 3.16 13.53 -3.38
N ALA A 222 2.30 12.70 -3.97
CA ALA A 222 0.91 12.52 -3.55
C ALA A 222 0.75 11.65 -2.29
N ALA A 223 1.70 10.74 -2.01
CA ALA A 223 1.59 9.75 -0.94
C ALA A 223 1.25 10.33 0.45
N PRO A 224 1.93 11.41 0.94
CA PRO A 224 1.58 12.00 2.23
C PRO A 224 0.17 12.58 2.25
N GLY A 225 -0.26 13.23 1.16
CA GLY A 225 -1.61 13.78 1.03
C GLY A 225 -2.69 12.71 1.06
N LEU A 226 -2.48 11.61 0.35
CA LEU A 226 -3.38 10.45 0.35
C LEU A 226 -3.44 9.80 1.74
N GLY A 227 -2.30 9.60 2.40
CA GLY A 227 -2.25 9.08 3.76
C GLY A 227 -2.97 9.99 4.75
N LEU A 228 -2.78 11.31 4.66
CA LEU A 228 -3.46 12.28 5.52
C LEU A 228 -4.98 12.31 5.26
N SER A 229 -5.40 12.28 4.00
CA SER A 229 -6.83 12.24 3.65
C SER A 229 -7.51 10.98 4.19
N LEU A 230 -6.84 9.84 4.13
CA LEU A 230 -7.31 8.59 4.72
C LEU A 230 -7.39 8.69 6.25
N ALA A 231 -6.37 9.26 6.89
CA ALA A 231 -6.36 9.50 8.34
C ALA A 231 -7.54 10.37 8.78
N MET A 232 -7.80 11.45 8.05
CA MET A 232 -8.95 12.35 8.30
C MET A 232 -10.28 11.63 8.12
N ALA A 233 -10.43 10.85 7.04
CA ALA A 233 -11.66 10.10 6.79
C ALA A 233 -11.97 9.11 7.93
N VAL A 234 -10.93 8.41 8.41
CA VAL A 234 -11.03 7.44 9.51
C VAL A 234 -11.29 8.14 10.87
N ALA A 235 -10.65 9.28 11.15
CA ALA A 235 -10.81 10.01 12.40
C ALA A 235 -12.13 10.79 12.49
N THR A 236 -12.71 11.21 11.36
CA THR A 236 -13.87 12.12 11.29
C THR A 236 -15.04 11.72 12.20
N PRO A 237 -15.55 10.47 12.22
CA PRO A 237 -16.70 10.13 13.07
C PRO A 237 -16.38 10.30 14.56
N THR A 238 -15.19 9.91 15.00
CA THR A 238 -14.75 10.07 16.39
C THR A 238 -14.53 11.54 16.75
N LEU A 239 -13.92 12.31 15.85
CA LEU A 239 -13.72 13.74 16.02
C LEU A 239 -15.06 14.50 16.08
N ALA A 240 -16.04 14.13 15.25
CA ALA A 240 -17.38 14.71 15.29
C ALA A 240 -18.07 14.45 16.64
N ALA A 241 -17.97 13.24 17.18
CA ALA A 241 -18.49 12.92 18.51
C ALA A 241 -17.80 13.76 19.62
N LEU A 242 -16.48 13.91 19.56
CA LEU A 242 -15.72 14.71 20.51
C LEU A 242 -16.07 16.21 20.43
N VAL A 243 -16.16 16.77 19.24
CA VAL A 243 -16.56 18.18 19.03
C VAL A 243 -17.96 18.43 19.57
N THR A 244 -18.90 17.53 19.29
CA THR A 244 -20.27 17.58 19.80
C THR A 244 -20.29 17.53 21.33
N PHE A 245 -19.51 16.62 21.92
CA PHE A 245 -19.36 16.54 23.38
C PHE A 245 -18.82 17.85 23.98
N HIS A 246 -17.72 18.40 23.42
CA HIS A 246 -17.13 19.64 23.92
C HIS A 246 -18.11 20.83 23.80
N ALA A 247 -18.86 20.94 22.70
CA ALA A 247 -19.87 21.94 22.50
C ALA A 247 -21.01 21.81 23.53
N ALA A 248 -21.52 20.61 23.76
CA ALA A 248 -22.54 20.33 24.76
C ALA A 248 -22.02 20.64 26.17
N ALA A 249 -20.81 20.22 26.51
CA ALA A 249 -20.18 20.51 27.79
C ALA A 249 -20.02 22.01 28.02
N ALA A 250 -19.56 22.76 27.01
CA ALA A 250 -19.42 24.21 27.10
C ALA A 250 -20.77 24.92 27.36
N LEU A 251 -21.85 24.48 26.71
CA LEU A 251 -23.19 25.00 26.94
C LEU A 251 -23.70 24.68 28.35
N CYS A 252 -23.51 23.47 28.84
CA CYS A 252 -23.89 23.06 30.19
C CYS A 252 -23.11 23.86 31.26
N LEU A 253 -21.81 24.02 31.08
CA LEU A 253 -20.94 24.74 32.02
C LEU A 253 -21.28 26.24 32.10
N ARG A 254 -21.84 26.80 31.03
CA ARG A 254 -22.31 28.21 31.05
C ARG A 254 -23.49 28.42 31.98
N THR A 255 -24.29 27.37 32.22
CA THR A 255 -25.50 27.49 33.08
C THR A 255 -25.25 27.06 34.52
N VAL A 256 -24.13 26.42 34.81
CA VAL A 256 -23.78 25.90 36.13
C VAL A 256 -22.68 26.75 36.76
N THR A 257 -22.91 27.22 37.99
CA THR A 257 -21.94 28.02 38.75
C THR A 257 -20.72 27.23 39.23
N PHE A 258 -20.76 25.91 39.16
CA PHE A 258 -19.66 25.02 39.49
C PHE A 258 -18.81 24.75 38.24
N ALA A 259 -17.57 25.20 38.24
CA ALA A 259 -16.61 24.87 37.20
C ALA A 259 -15.89 23.56 37.57
N PRO A 260 -16.21 22.43 36.94
CA PRO A 260 -15.43 21.20 37.14
C PRO A 260 -13.99 21.46 36.71
N GLY A 261 -13.03 20.89 37.46
CA GLY A 261 -11.61 20.99 37.08
C GLY A 261 -11.38 20.41 35.68
N GLY A 262 -10.41 20.99 34.93
CA GLY A 262 -10.12 20.57 33.54
C GLY A 262 -9.89 19.09 33.37
N GLY A 263 -9.35 18.38 34.36
CA GLY A 263 -9.13 16.94 34.34
C GLY A 263 -10.41 16.11 34.25
N LEU A 264 -11.53 16.58 34.85
CA LEU A 264 -12.79 15.85 34.74
C LEU A 264 -13.39 15.95 33.33
N LEU A 265 -13.25 17.09 32.70
CA LEU A 265 -13.70 17.29 31.33
C LEU A 265 -12.88 16.45 30.35
N GLN A 266 -11.55 16.39 30.53
CA GLN A 266 -10.66 15.56 29.74
C GLN A 266 -10.96 14.07 29.93
N GLY A 267 -11.17 13.63 31.19
CA GLY A 267 -11.58 12.24 31.47
C GLY A 267 -12.89 11.85 30.78
N ALA A 268 -13.88 12.75 30.82
CA ALA A 268 -15.14 12.53 30.12
C ALA A 268 -14.96 12.52 28.59
N ALA A 269 -14.16 13.40 28.03
CA ALA A 269 -13.84 13.39 26.58
C ALA A 269 -13.12 12.10 26.17
N ALA A 270 -12.19 11.62 26.99
CA ALA A 270 -11.51 10.33 26.77
C ALA A 270 -12.50 9.16 26.74
N LEU A 271 -13.47 9.13 27.66
CA LEU A 271 -14.53 8.09 27.67
C LEU A 271 -15.41 8.18 26.43
N VAL A 272 -15.75 9.39 25.97
CA VAL A 272 -16.49 9.59 24.72
C VAL A 272 -15.68 9.10 23.52
N ALA A 273 -14.38 9.40 23.46
CA ALA A 273 -13.49 8.93 22.40
C ALA A 273 -13.43 7.39 22.36
N ILE A 274 -13.22 6.76 23.52
CA ILE A 274 -13.18 5.28 23.63
C ILE A 274 -14.53 4.69 23.25
N GLY A 275 -15.64 5.26 23.74
CA GLY A 275 -17.00 4.81 23.39
C GLY A 275 -17.26 4.91 21.88
N ALA A 276 -16.91 6.01 21.25
CA ALA A 276 -17.06 6.20 19.81
C ALA A 276 -16.19 5.22 19.00
N LEU A 277 -14.97 4.94 19.45
CA LEU A 277 -14.09 3.95 18.82
C LEU A 277 -14.63 2.53 18.97
N VAL A 278 -15.15 2.17 20.14
CA VAL A 278 -15.74 0.81 20.37
C VAL A 278 -17.00 0.63 19.53
N ILE A 279 -17.91 1.60 19.55
CA ILE A 279 -19.17 1.52 18.77
C ILE A 279 -18.89 1.55 17.27
N GLY A 280 -17.90 2.32 16.83
CA GLY A 280 -17.51 2.44 15.43
C GLY A 280 -16.44 1.46 14.98
N SER A 281 -16.01 0.49 15.80
CA SER A 281 -14.85 -0.36 15.54
C SER A 281 -14.95 -1.13 14.22
N ASP A 282 -16.09 -1.71 13.91
CA ASP A 282 -16.29 -2.45 12.66
C ASP A 282 -16.22 -1.54 11.44
N ALA A 283 -16.85 -0.36 11.52
CA ALA A 283 -16.82 0.63 10.45
C ALA A 283 -15.41 1.23 10.29
N TRP A 284 -14.71 1.48 11.40
CA TRP A 284 -13.36 2.03 11.39
C TRP A 284 -12.34 1.05 10.82
N LEU A 285 -12.32 -0.20 11.33
CA LEU A 285 -11.37 -1.22 10.90
C LEU A 285 -11.66 -1.68 9.47
N GLY A 286 -12.93 -1.98 9.15
CA GLY A 286 -13.34 -2.41 7.82
C GLY A 286 -13.20 -1.29 6.78
N GLY A 287 -13.60 -0.07 7.13
CA GLY A 287 -13.47 1.10 6.26
C GLY A 287 -12.00 1.46 5.99
N PHE A 288 -11.15 1.42 7.03
CA PHE A 288 -9.71 1.65 6.88
C PHE A 288 -9.07 0.60 5.96
N ALA A 289 -9.34 -0.69 6.20
CA ALA A 289 -8.74 -1.78 5.43
C ALA A 289 -9.16 -1.72 3.95
N ALA A 290 -10.44 -1.47 3.66
CA ALA A 290 -10.96 -1.34 2.31
C ALA A 290 -10.37 -0.11 1.59
N ALA A 291 -10.37 1.05 2.26
CA ALA A 291 -9.85 2.29 1.67
C ALA A 291 -8.33 2.23 1.47
N ALA A 292 -7.58 1.64 2.41
CA ALA A 292 -6.13 1.46 2.27
C ALA A 292 -5.79 0.52 1.10
N GLY A 293 -6.52 -0.60 0.97
CA GLY A 293 -6.37 -1.53 -0.15
C GLY A 293 -6.63 -0.86 -1.51
N ASP A 294 -7.74 -0.16 -1.63
CA ASP A 294 -8.15 0.54 -2.85
C ASP A 294 -7.17 1.68 -3.24
N VAL A 295 -6.68 2.45 -2.28
CA VAL A 295 -5.67 3.50 -2.54
C VAL A 295 -4.34 2.89 -2.99
N ILE A 296 -3.90 1.80 -2.37
CA ILE A 296 -2.66 1.11 -2.75
C ILE A 296 -2.80 0.54 -4.16
N GLU A 297 -3.88 -0.17 -4.46
CA GLU A 297 -4.13 -0.75 -5.78
C GLU A 297 -4.16 0.32 -6.87
N ARG A 298 -4.92 1.40 -6.68
CA ARG A 298 -4.97 2.52 -7.63
C ARG A 298 -3.63 3.23 -7.78
N GLY A 299 -2.91 3.45 -6.68
CA GLY A 299 -1.60 4.10 -6.72
C GLY A 299 -0.56 3.28 -7.47
N LEU A 300 -0.53 1.97 -7.24
CA LEU A 300 0.39 1.07 -7.94
C LEU A 300 -0.01 0.90 -9.42
N ALA A 301 -1.31 0.85 -9.73
CA ALA A 301 -1.80 0.82 -11.10
C ALA A 301 -1.46 2.12 -11.87
N ALA A 302 -1.58 3.29 -11.21
CA ALA A 302 -1.22 4.59 -11.81
C ALA A 302 0.28 4.69 -12.10
N ALA A 303 1.14 4.05 -11.29
CA ALA A 303 2.58 3.96 -11.57
C ALA A 303 2.87 3.24 -12.90
N GLY A 304 1.97 2.33 -13.30
CA GLY A 304 2.09 1.57 -14.55
C GLY A 304 1.40 2.20 -15.76
N ALA A 305 0.42 3.08 -15.56
CA ALA A 305 -0.43 3.61 -16.62
C ALA A 305 0.23 4.73 -17.47
N GLY A 306 1.43 5.17 -17.13
CA GLY A 306 2.16 6.24 -17.84
C GLY A 306 2.80 5.82 -19.19
N ARG A 307 2.26 4.79 -19.87
CA ARG A 307 2.71 4.32 -21.19
C ARG A 307 1.70 4.60 -22.27
#